data_62700265607ef28097334f576dbf7d1b
#
_entry.id   62700265607ef28097334f576dbf7d1b
#
_cell.length_a   1.000
_cell.length_b   1.000
_cell.length_c   1.000
_cell.angle_alpha   90.00
_cell.angle_beta   90.00
_cell.angle_gamma   90.00
#
_symmetry.space_group_name_H-M   'P 1'
#
loop_
_entity.id
_entity.type
_entity.pdbx_description
1 polymer ?
#
loop_
_entity_poly.entity_id
_entity_poly.type
_entity_poly.pdbx_seq_one_letter_code
_entity_poly.pdbx_strand_id
1 'polypeptide(L)'
;MTHYTILIQDTNRYFAHGLKLLLHTYFTAKGQRVTFLAQEHYAIADLVILAGTMSLSMPQCHMRSEQRWLVVMDTQHSKRHQNFCIRVGAVITRHDIPKKFMSLVEMLLQPQESINRTAECPICISPLTYREYQVLSAIQQGLSSQQIGESLNLHVKTVSTYKCTAMRKLGFRRNHALYHWLLQGGLDTSGYAHVDFHPHSKEDMKLSG
;
A
#
# COMPACT_ATOMS: atom_id res chain seq x y z
N MET A 1 17.30 -17.99 20.11
CA MET A 1 17.74 -17.43 18.80
C MET A 1 16.57 -16.67 18.23
N THR A 2 16.72 -15.38 18.00
CA THR A 2 15.66 -14.56 17.39
C THR A 2 15.57 -14.87 15.91
N HIS A 3 14.36 -15.04 15.40
CA HIS A 3 14.06 -15.30 13.99
C HIS A 3 13.14 -14.23 13.47
N TYR A 4 13.50 -13.60 12.35
CA TYR A 4 12.72 -12.56 11.69
C TYR A 4 12.23 -13.02 10.32
N THR A 5 11.02 -12.67 9.99
CA THR A 5 10.41 -12.88 8.67
C THR A 5 10.32 -11.53 7.95
N ILE A 6 10.96 -11.43 6.79
CA ILE A 6 11.06 -10.17 6.04
C ILE A 6 10.52 -10.35 4.62
N LEU A 7 9.61 -9.48 4.23
CA LEU A 7 9.17 -9.35 2.86
C LEU A 7 9.88 -8.16 2.20
N ILE A 8 10.45 -8.36 1.01
CA ILE A 8 10.99 -7.28 0.18
C ILE A 8 10.24 -7.27 -1.14
N GLN A 9 9.53 -6.18 -1.41
CA GLN A 9 8.82 -5.94 -2.65
C GLN A 9 9.45 -4.75 -3.39
N ASP A 10 10.06 -5.04 -4.52
CA ASP A 10 10.72 -4.06 -5.39
C ASP A 10 10.64 -4.52 -6.85
N THR A 11 10.34 -3.60 -7.74
CA THR A 11 10.40 -3.85 -9.19
C THR A 11 11.83 -4.03 -9.70
N ASN A 12 12.81 -3.46 -9.02
CA ASN A 12 14.23 -3.66 -9.30
C ASN A 12 14.75 -4.91 -8.58
N ARG A 13 14.79 -6.02 -9.30
CA ARG A 13 15.23 -7.32 -8.77
C ARG A 13 16.66 -7.32 -8.22
N TYR A 14 17.55 -6.54 -8.82
CA TYR A 14 18.94 -6.44 -8.37
C TYR A 14 19.04 -5.74 -7.03
N PHE A 15 18.31 -4.65 -6.86
CA PHE A 15 18.24 -3.94 -5.59
C PHE A 15 17.63 -4.81 -4.49
N ALA A 16 16.50 -5.49 -4.80
CA ALA A 16 15.87 -6.43 -3.87
C ALA A 16 16.82 -7.56 -3.45
N HIS A 17 17.59 -8.11 -4.40
CA HIS A 17 18.59 -9.14 -4.10
C HIS A 17 19.72 -8.62 -3.24
N GLY A 18 20.23 -7.42 -3.54
CA GLY A 18 21.25 -6.75 -2.71
C GLY A 18 20.79 -6.52 -1.27
N LEU A 19 19.54 -6.09 -1.07
CA LEU A 19 18.95 -5.94 0.26
C LEU A 19 18.84 -7.27 1.00
N LYS A 20 18.43 -8.36 0.33
CA LYS A 20 18.36 -9.70 0.93
C LYS A 20 19.74 -10.16 1.40
N LEU A 21 20.76 -9.98 0.56
CA LEU A 21 22.12 -10.37 0.91
C LEU A 21 22.66 -9.55 2.10
N LEU A 22 22.45 -8.24 2.08
CA LEU A 22 22.85 -7.33 3.17
C LEU A 22 22.20 -7.74 4.49
N LEU A 23 20.88 -7.94 4.51
CA LEU A 23 20.14 -8.34 5.70
C LEU A 23 20.56 -9.73 6.19
N HIS A 24 20.71 -10.70 5.28
CA HIS A 24 21.15 -12.04 5.64
C HIS A 24 22.51 -12.03 6.30
N THR A 25 23.49 -11.37 5.68
CA THR A 25 24.87 -11.26 6.22
C THR A 25 24.87 -10.59 7.59
N TYR A 26 24.11 -9.49 7.73
CA TYR A 26 24.05 -8.74 8.96
C TYR A 26 23.45 -9.54 10.13
N PHE A 27 22.29 -10.17 9.92
CA PHE A 27 21.62 -10.95 10.98
C PHE A 27 22.38 -12.22 11.31
N THR A 28 23.00 -12.88 10.32
CA THR A 28 23.86 -14.06 10.54
C THR A 28 25.07 -13.69 11.41
N ALA A 29 25.70 -12.54 11.16
CA ALA A 29 26.82 -12.07 11.98
C ALA A 29 26.43 -11.79 13.44
N LYS A 30 25.15 -11.51 13.70
CA LYS A 30 24.58 -11.35 15.06
C LYS A 30 24.03 -12.64 15.68
N GLY A 31 24.20 -13.79 15.03
CA GLY A 31 23.64 -15.06 15.48
C GLY A 31 22.11 -15.13 15.41
N GLN A 32 21.48 -14.29 14.59
CA GLN A 32 20.05 -14.22 14.36
C GLN A 32 19.70 -14.85 13.01
N ARG A 33 18.49 -15.39 12.90
CA ARG A 33 18.00 -15.95 11.62
C ARG A 33 17.05 -14.98 10.94
N VAL A 34 17.13 -14.94 9.61
CA VAL A 34 16.19 -14.19 8.78
C VAL A 34 15.64 -15.10 7.67
N THR A 35 14.33 -15.07 7.47
CA THR A 35 13.66 -15.74 6.35
C THR A 35 12.98 -14.69 5.48
N PHE A 36 13.23 -14.76 4.16
CA PHE A 36 12.58 -13.90 3.20
C PHE A 36 11.32 -14.56 2.65
N LEU A 37 10.21 -13.86 2.78
CA LEU A 37 8.90 -14.35 2.37
C LEU A 37 8.62 -13.99 0.90
N ALA A 38 7.79 -14.81 0.25
CA ALA A 38 7.15 -14.48 -1.01
C ALA A 38 5.95 -13.53 -0.78
N GLN A 39 5.51 -12.85 -1.84
CA GLN A 39 4.50 -11.78 -1.74
C GLN A 39 3.17 -12.27 -1.18
N GLU A 40 2.77 -13.49 -1.48
CA GLU A 40 1.54 -14.11 -0.95
C GLU A 40 1.53 -14.28 0.57
N HIS A 41 2.71 -14.27 1.19
CA HIS A 41 2.87 -14.45 2.64
C HIS A 41 3.09 -13.13 3.39
N TYR A 42 2.74 -11.98 2.78
CA TYR A 42 2.98 -10.67 3.39
C TYR A 42 2.36 -10.51 4.78
N ALA A 43 1.22 -11.18 5.03
CA ALA A 43 0.47 -11.04 6.29
C ALA A 43 1.22 -11.56 7.53
N ILE A 44 2.21 -12.45 7.35
CA ILE A 44 3.00 -13.03 8.46
C ILE A 44 4.39 -12.41 8.59
N ALA A 45 4.74 -11.42 7.76
CA ALA A 45 6.03 -10.75 7.84
C ALA A 45 6.14 -9.86 9.08
N ASP A 46 7.27 -9.92 9.78
CA ASP A 46 7.60 -8.99 10.86
C ASP A 46 7.97 -7.61 10.30
N LEU A 47 8.66 -7.60 9.17
CA LEU A 47 9.05 -6.38 8.46
C LEU A 47 8.71 -6.49 6.98
N VAL A 48 8.03 -5.48 6.47
CA VAL A 48 7.77 -5.32 5.03
C VAL A 48 8.57 -4.13 4.50
N ILE A 49 9.41 -4.39 3.51
CA ILE A 49 10.19 -3.38 2.82
C ILE A 49 9.59 -3.18 1.43
N LEU A 50 9.00 -2.01 1.21
CA LEU A 50 8.40 -1.63 -0.06
C LEU A 50 9.26 -0.62 -0.78
N ALA A 51 9.54 -0.87 -2.06
CA ALA A 51 10.32 0.03 -2.88
C ALA A 51 9.63 0.38 -4.20
N GLY A 52 9.91 1.57 -4.71
CA GLY A 52 9.37 2.08 -5.96
C GLY A 52 7.99 2.72 -5.81
N THR A 53 7.30 2.89 -6.94
CA THR A 53 5.99 3.56 -7.00
C THR A 53 4.85 2.80 -6.34
N MET A 54 5.04 1.50 -6.11
CA MET A 54 4.04 0.61 -5.49
C MET A 54 3.84 0.88 -3.99
N SER A 55 4.83 1.49 -3.34
CA SER A 55 4.84 1.66 -1.88
C SER A 55 3.77 2.62 -1.34
N LEU A 56 3.06 3.34 -2.22
CA LEU A 56 2.23 4.46 -1.83
C LEU A 56 0.74 4.16 -1.74
N SER A 57 0.31 3.03 -2.28
CA SER A 57 -1.10 2.75 -2.56
C SER A 57 -1.73 1.69 -1.68
N MET A 58 -0.94 1.09 -0.77
CA MET A 58 -1.48 0.04 0.11
C MET A 58 -2.10 0.67 1.35
N PRO A 59 -3.37 0.38 1.69
CA PRO A 59 -3.96 0.76 2.97
C PRO A 59 -3.33 -0.07 4.08
N GLN A 60 -2.25 0.45 4.64
CA GLN A 60 -1.40 -0.25 5.61
C GLN A 60 -2.03 -0.39 6.99
N CYS A 61 -3.09 0.39 7.28
CA CYS A 61 -3.77 0.36 8.56
C CYS A 61 -4.62 -0.88 8.81
N HIS A 62 -4.98 -1.63 7.79
CA HIS A 62 -5.73 -2.89 7.91
C HIS A 62 -4.82 -4.10 8.18
N MET A 63 -3.51 -3.89 8.18
CA MET A 63 -2.53 -4.94 8.41
C MET A 63 -2.35 -5.21 9.91
N ARG A 64 -1.75 -6.36 10.24
CA ARG A 64 -1.49 -6.77 11.64
C ARG A 64 -0.81 -5.65 12.42
N SER A 65 -1.24 -5.46 13.64
CA SER A 65 -0.76 -4.38 14.53
C SER A 65 0.75 -4.45 14.81
N GLU A 66 1.36 -5.59 14.70
CA GLU A 66 2.77 -5.86 15.02
C GLU A 66 3.69 -5.73 13.80
N GLN A 67 3.13 -5.74 12.58
CA GLN A 67 3.90 -5.64 11.35
C GLN A 67 4.52 -4.26 11.19
N ARG A 68 5.80 -4.22 10.84
CA ARG A 68 6.57 -2.98 10.61
C ARG A 68 6.77 -2.74 9.13
N TRP A 69 6.77 -1.46 8.75
CA TRP A 69 6.89 -1.07 7.35
C TRP A 69 8.03 -0.09 7.15
N LEU A 70 8.88 -0.38 6.16
CA LEU A 70 9.94 0.49 5.69
C LEU A 70 9.72 0.78 4.21
N VAL A 71 9.69 2.05 3.84
CA VAL A 71 9.51 2.48 2.46
C VAL A 71 10.84 2.95 1.88
N VAL A 72 11.19 2.41 0.71
CA VAL A 72 12.39 2.80 -0.05
C VAL A 72 11.97 3.59 -1.27
N MET A 73 12.43 4.82 -1.37
CA MET A 73 12.11 5.75 -2.45
C MET A 73 13.26 5.92 -3.43
N ASP A 74 12.95 6.25 -4.68
CA ASP A 74 13.99 6.45 -5.70
C ASP A 74 14.76 7.75 -5.48
N THR A 75 14.09 8.82 -5.06
CA THR A 75 14.73 10.13 -4.84
C THR A 75 14.21 10.87 -3.61
N GLN A 76 15.02 11.77 -3.06
CA GLN A 76 14.62 12.60 -1.91
C GLN A 76 13.49 13.58 -2.22
N HIS A 77 13.35 14.03 -3.47
CA HIS A 77 12.25 14.92 -3.88
C HIS A 77 10.86 14.29 -3.69
N SER A 78 10.78 12.99 -3.73
CA SER A 78 9.54 12.26 -3.45
C SER A 78 9.08 12.37 -1.99
N LYS A 79 9.99 12.57 -1.03
CA LYS A 79 9.65 12.66 0.41
C LYS A 79 8.75 13.85 0.76
N ARG A 80 8.86 14.98 0.05
CA ARG A 80 8.17 16.23 0.41
C ARG A 80 6.66 16.23 0.13
N HIS A 81 6.15 15.27 -0.63
CA HIS A 81 4.79 15.29 -1.14
C HIS A 81 3.99 14.01 -0.90
N GLN A 82 4.50 13.09 -0.09
CA GLN A 82 3.83 11.83 0.14
C GLN A 82 3.40 11.73 1.60
N ASN A 83 2.09 11.71 1.79
CA ASN A 83 1.51 11.35 3.06
C ASN A 83 1.61 9.83 3.19
N PHE A 84 2.47 9.35 4.05
CA PHE A 84 2.54 7.94 4.40
C PHE A 84 1.54 7.61 5.50
N CYS A 85 1.04 6.39 5.48
CA CYS A 85 0.31 5.84 6.59
C CYS A 85 1.15 5.96 7.88
N ILE A 86 0.52 6.26 9.01
CA ILE A 86 1.19 6.35 10.33
C ILE A 86 1.93 5.06 10.73
N ARG A 87 1.63 3.93 10.08
CA ARG A 87 2.29 2.63 10.31
C ARG A 87 3.60 2.46 9.55
N VAL A 88 3.92 3.36 8.63
CA VAL A 88 5.24 3.39 8.02
C VAL A 88 6.23 3.88 9.07
N GLY A 89 7.01 2.95 9.59
CA GLY A 89 7.95 3.25 10.66
C GLY A 89 9.20 3.99 10.18
N ALA A 90 9.58 3.83 8.90
CA ALA A 90 10.73 4.52 8.32
C ALA A 90 10.60 4.70 6.82
N VAL A 91 11.22 5.78 6.32
CA VAL A 91 11.33 6.08 4.88
C VAL A 91 12.79 6.41 4.56
N ILE A 92 13.33 5.71 3.57
CA ILE A 92 14.68 5.92 3.05
C ILE A 92 14.68 6.11 1.54
N THR A 93 15.83 6.46 0.98
CA THR A 93 16.05 6.49 -0.47
C THR A 93 17.02 5.39 -0.88
N ARG A 94 16.99 4.99 -2.16
CA ARG A 94 17.97 4.03 -2.73
C ARG A 94 19.41 4.50 -2.63
N HIS A 95 19.63 5.81 -2.48
CA HIS A 95 20.94 6.43 -2.36
C HIS A 95 21.42 6.56 -0.91
N ASP A 96 20.59 6.20 0.06
CA ASP A 96 21.02 6.21 1.46
C ASP A 96 22.05 5.09 1.70
N ILE A 97 23.00 5.37 2.58
CA ILE A 97 24.09 4.43 2.90
C ILE A 97 23.57 3.18 3.62
N PRO A 98 24.18 2.01 3.39
CA PRO A 98 23.74 0.75 4.01
C PRO A 98 23.68 0.80 5.54
N LYS A 99 24.59 1.52 6.19
CA LYS A 99 24.60 1.69 7.66
C LYS A 99 23.31 2.34 8.17
N LYS A 100 22.81 3.38 7.47
CA LYS A 100 21.54 4.05 7.84
C LYS A 100 20.36 3.11 7.66
N PHE A 101 20.33 2.34 6.56
CA PHE A 101 19.32 1.34 6.31
C PHE A 101 19.28 0.31 7.46
N MET A 102 20.42 -0.25 7.84
CA MET A 102 20.50 -1.24 8.90
C MET A 102 20.05 -0.70 10.26
N SER A 103 20.46 0.53 10.61
CA SER A 103 20.00 1.16 11.86
C SER A 103 18.48 1.31 11.91
N LEU A 104 17.83 1.65 10.80
CA LEU A 104 16.38 1.74 10.73
C LEU A 104 15.70 0.37 10.83
N VAL A 105 16.24 -0.64 10.17
CA VAL A 105 15.73 -2.03 10.27
C VAL A 105 15.82 -2.52 11.72
N GLU A 106 16.93 -2.30 12.41
CA GLU A 106 17.07 -2.67 13.82
C GLU A 106 16.07 -1.95 14.71
N MET A 107 15.94 -0.63 14.53
CA MET A 107 14.97 0.17 15.27
C MET A 107 13.53 -0.36 15.08
N LEU A 108 13.18 -0.75 13.86
CA LEU A 108 11.84 -1.26 13.54
C LEU A 108 11.59 -2.65 14.14
N LEU A 109 12.60 -3.50 14.21
CA LEU A 109 12.49 -4.86 14.73
C LEU A 109 12.62 -4.95 16.26
N GLN A 110 13.00 -3.86 16.93
CA GLN A 110 12.99 -3.83 18.39
C GLN A 110 11.55 -3.95 18.92
N PRO A 111 11.36 -4.66 20.05
CA PRO A 111 10.09 -4.65 20.76
C PRO A 111 9.77 -3.20 21.16
N GLN A 112 8.77 -2.62 20.55
CA GLN A 112 8.27 -1.32 20.98
C GLN A 112 7.08 -1.55 21.90
N GLU A 113 7.05 -0.84 23.03
CA GLU A 113 5.83 -0.69 23.81
C GLU A 113 4.71 -0.24 22.87
N SER A 114 3.56 -0.87 23.01
CA SER A 114 2.41 -0.66 22.14
C SER A 114 2.04 0.83 22.12
N ILE A 115 2.50 1.54 21.09
CA ILE A 115 1.97 2.85 20.76
C ILE A 115 0.46 2.69 20.65
N ASN A 116 -0.27 3.51 21.40
CA ASN A 116 -1.74 3.54 21.43
C ASN A 116 -2.28 3.56 19.98
N ARG A 117 -2.69 2.40 19.47
CA ARG A 117 -2.94 2.11 18.04
C ARG A 117 -4.37 2.40 17.62
N THR A 118 -5.11 3.10 18.46
CA THR A 118 -6.47 3.58 18.18
C THR A 118 -6.50 4.88 17.38
N ALA A 119 -5.34 5.51 17.13
CA ALA A 119 -5.31 6.69 16.29
C ALA A 119 -5.67 6.31 14.85
N GLU A 120 -6.83 6.76 14.43
CA GLU A 120 -7.31 6.65 13.06
C GLU A 120 -6.32 7.33 12.12
N CYS A 121 -5.79 6.59 11.15
CA CYS A 121 -4.87 7.16 10.17
C CYS A 121 -5.63 8.00 9.15
N PRO A 122 -5.39 9.31 9.06
CA PRO A 122 -6.13 10.18 8.13
C PRO A 122 -6.04 9.73 6.67
N ILE A 123 -4.99 8.99 6.31
CA ILE A 123 -4.75 8.49 4.96
C ILE A 123 -5.53 7.20 4.70
N CYS A 124 -5.70 6.37 5.74
CA CYS A 124 -6.40 5.09 5.62
C CYS A 124 -7.90 5.18 5.92
N ILE A 125 -8.35 6.27 6.53
CA ILE A 125 -9.78 6.52 6.85
C ILE A 125 -10.61 6.86 5.61
N SER A 126 -10.00 7.22 4.49
CA SER A 126 -10.74 7.56 3.28
C SER A 126 -10.82 6.38 2.33
N PRO A 127 -11.58 5.31 2.66
CA PRO A 127 -11.74 4.17 1.78
C PRO A 127 -12.37 4.63 0.45
N LEU A 128 -12.08 3.89 -0.59
CA LEU A 128 -12.80 4.08 -1.85
C LEU A 128 -14.30 3.87 -1.61
N THR A 129 -15.11 4.76 -2.16
CA THR A 129 -16.55 4.51 -2.21
C THR A 129 -16.84 3.37 -3.20
N TYR A 130 -18.00 2.75 -3.07
CA TYR A 130 -18.43 1.72 -4.01
C TYR A 130 -18.34 2.16 -5.48
N ARG A 131 -18.74 3.39 -5.78
CA ARG A 131 -18.66 3.96 -7.13
C ARG A 131 -17.23 4.19 -7.61
N GLU A 132 -16.35 4.65 -6.74
CA GLU A 132 -14.93 4.79 -7.03
C GLU A 132 -14.30 3.43 -7.32
N TYR A 133 -14.62 2.42 -6.50
CA TYR A 133 -14.15 1.05 -6.70
C TYR A 133 -14.65 0.47 -8.04
N GLN A 134 -15.95 0.60 -8.37
CA GLN A 134 -16.51 0.14 -9.64
C GLN A 134 -15.79 0.76 -10.84
N VAL A 135 -15.53 2.07 -10.79
CA VAL A 135 -14.81 2.79 -11.85
C VAL A 135 -13.38 2.27 -11.99
N LEU A 136 -12.66 2.07 -10.88
CA LEU A 136 -11.29 1.55 -10.93
C LEU A 136 -11.22 0.11 -11.41
N SER A 137 -12.17 -0.75 -10.99
CA SER A 137 -12.29 -2.13 -11.46
C SER A 137 -12.54 -2.20 -12.97
N ALA A 138 -13.41 -1.36 -13.48
CA ALA A 138 -13.66 -1.27 -14.91
C ALA A 138 -12.43 -0.76 -15.70
N ILE A 139 -11.66 0.19 -15.14
CA ILE A 139 -10.38 0.63 -15.71
C ILE A 139 -9.37 -0.52 -15.72
N GLN A 140 -9.29 -1.31 -14.66
CA GLN A 140 -8.41 -2.49 -14.57
C GLN A 140 -8.73 -3.51 -15.67
N GLN A 141 -10.01 -3.66 -16.01
CA GLN A 141 -10.47 -4.51 -17.11
C GLN A 141 -10.19 -3.93 -18.50
N GLY A 142 -9.62 -2.74 -18.60
CA GLY A 142 -9.24 -2.08 -19.85
C GLY A 142 -10.38 -1.30 -20.51
N LEU A 143 -11.50 -1.05 -19.82
CA LEU A 143 -12.61 -0.28 -20.38
C LEU A 143 -12.27 1.20 -20.51
N SER A 144 -12.67 1.82 -21.61
CA SER A 144 -12.60 3.26 -21.82
C SER A 144 -13.60 4.01 -20.93
N SER A 145 -13.36 5.31 -20.68
CA SER A 145 -14.28 6.11 -19.87
C SER A 145 -15.70 6.18 -20.44
N GLN A 146 -15.86 6.03 -21.76
CA GLN A 146 -17.16 5.96 -22.41
C GLN A 146 -17.86 4.64 -22.10
N GLN A 147 -17.17 3.51 -22.30
CA GLN A 147 -17.70 2.17 -21.97
C GLN A 147 -18.04 2.03 -20.48
N ILE A 148 -17.22 2.63 -19.60
CA ILE A 148 -17.51 2.68 -18.16
C ILE A 148 -18.78 3.50 -17.89
N GLY A 149 -18.94 4.64 -18.58
CA GLY A 149 -20.14 5.47 -18.48
C GLY A 149 -21.39 4.68 -18.88
N GLU A 150 -21.33 3.98 -20.00
CA GLU A 150 -22.42 3.13 -20.49
C GLU A 150 -22.74 1.98 -19.52
N SER A 151 -21.71 1.23 -19.07
CA SER A 151 -21.90 0.06 -18.19
C SER A 151 -22.40 0.41 -16.79
N LEU A 152 -22.00 1.56 -16.24
CA LEU A 152 -22.39 2.00 -14.89
C LEU A 152 -23.55 3.01 -14.89
N ASN A 153 -24.10 3.33 -16.06
CA ASN A 153 -25.11 4.37 -16.27
C ASN A 153 -24.68 5.72 -15.68
N LEU A 154 -23.47 6.15 -16.07
CA LEU A 154 -22.84 7.38 -15.61
C LEU A 154 -22.42 8.25 -16.80
N HIS A 155 -22.48 9.56 -16.60
CA HIS A 155 -21.88 10.47 -17.60
C HIS A 155 -20.36 10.39 -17.56
N VAL A 156 -19.68 10.50 -18.70
CA VAL A 156 -18.20 10.40 -18.83
C VAL A 156 -17.46 11.37 -17.89
N LYS A 157 -18.00 12.59 -17.69
CA LYS A 157 -17.45 13.54 -16.70
C LYS A 157 -17.51 13.00 -15.29
N THR A 158 -18.59 12.29 -14.92
CA THR A 158 -18.76 11.68 -13.61
C THR A 158 -17.75 10.54 -13.41
N VAL A 159 -17.53 9.70 -14.43
CA VAL A 159 -16.47 8.67 -14.43
C VAL A 159 -15.11 9.30 -14.16
N SER A 160 -14.79 10.40 -14.86
CA SER A 160 -13.54 11.13 -14.63
C SER A 160 -13.43 11.70 -13.20
N THR A 161 -14.53 12.18 -12.65
CA THR A 161 -14.56 12.69 -11.28
C THR A 161 -14.29 11.58 -10.26
N TYR A 162 -14.94 10.42 -10.39
CA TYR A 162 -14.69 9.27 -9.52
C TYR A 162 -13.24 8.80 -9.63
N LYS A 163 -12.71 8.69 -10.85
CA LYS A 163 -11.29 8.36 -11.06
C LYS A 163 -10.36 9.33 -10.35
N CYS A 164 -10.56 10.64 -10.54
CA CYS A 164 -9.70 11.66 -9.92
C CYS A 164 -9.81 11.65 -8.38
N THR A 165 -11.00 11.44 -7.83
CA THR A 165 -11.20 11.34 -6.38
C THR A 165 -10.54 10.09 -5.83
N ALA A 166 -10.71 8.95 -6.49
CA ALA A 166 -10.03 7.71 -6.14
C ALA A 166 -8.50 7.86 -6.20
N MET A 167 -7.97 8.46 -7.27
CA MET A 167 -6.54 8.75 -7.39
C MET A 167 -6.02 9.57 -6.22
N ARG A 168 -6.76 10.60 -5.80
CA ARG A 168 -6.37 11.46 -4.66
C ARG A 168 -6.36 10.66 -3.35
N LYS A 169 -7.38 9.81 -3.12
CA LYS A 169 -7.47 8.94 -1.94
C LYS A 169 -6.34 7.92 -1.90
N LEU A 170 -5.97 7.36 -3.07
CA LEU A 170 -4.88 6.40 -3.22
C LEU A 170 -3.49 7.05 -3.32
N GLY A 171 -3.39 8.39 -3.30
CA GLY A 171 -2.12 9.12 -3.38
C GLY A 171 -1.51 9.21 -4.78
N PHE A 172 -2.23 8.81 -5.83
CA PHE A 172 -1.74 8.92 -7.20
C PHE A 172 -1.89 10.34 -7.75
N ARG A 173 -0.82 10.89 -8.32
CA ARG A 173 -0.81 12.20 -8.97
C ARG A 173 -0.91 12.12 -10.49
N ARG A 174 -0.53 10.98 -11.08
CA ARG A 174 -0.47 10.79 -12.53
C ARG A 174 -1.24 9.55 -12.94
N ASN A 175 -1.97 9.64 -14.04
CA ASN A 175 -2.77 8.53 -14.54
C ASN A 175 -1.94 7.27 -14.80
N HIS A 176 -0.72 7.37 -15.37
CA HIS A 176 0.09 6.20 -15.66
C HIS A 176 0.46 5.41 -14.39
N ALA A 177 0.66 6.09 -13.25
CA ALA A 177 0.95 5.42 -11.99
C ALA A 177 -0.27 4.63 -11.49
N LEU A 178 -1.48 5.19 -11.63
CA LEU A 178 -2.71 4.47 -11.34
C LEU A 178 -2.87 3.25 -12.26
N TYR A 179 -2.72 3.42 -13.57
CA TYR A 179 -2.87 2.30 -14.53
C TYR A 179 -1.86 1.18 -14.26
N HIS A 180 -0.61 1.53 -14.00
CA HIS A 180 0.42 0.54 -13.68
C HIS A 180 0.08 -0.23 -12.40
N TRP A 181 -0.40 0.46 -11.37
CA TRP A 181 -0.84 -0.16 -10.12
C TRP A 181 -2.03 -1.10 -10.34
N LEU A 182 -3.03 -0.69 -11.11
CA LEU A 182 -4.19 -1.51 -11.44
C LEU A 182 -3.78 -2.78 -12.20
N LEU A 183 -2.90 -2.67 -13.21
CA LEU A 183 -2.39 -3.81 -13.98
C LEU A 183 -1.61 -4.82 -13.14
N GLN A 184 -1.05 -4.38 -12.02
CA GLN A 184 -0.35 -5.25 -11.07
C GLN A 184 -1.28 -5.86 -10.00
N GLY A 185 -2.59 -5.76 -10.16
CA GLY A 185 -3.56 -6.28 -9.20
C GLY A 185 -3.66 -5.46 -7.92
N GLY A 186 -3.29 -4.19 -7.97
CA GLY A 186 -3.30 -3.33 -6.78
C GLY A 186 -4.67 -3.18 -6.13
N LEU A 187 -5.75 -3.28 -6.89
CA LEU A 187 -7.11 -3.22 -6.37
C LEU A 187 -7.48 -4.49 -5.60
N ASP A 188 -7.03 -5.66 -6.07
CA ASP A 188 -7.32 -6.96 -5.48
C ASP A 188 -6.50 -7.19 -4.20
N THR A 189 -5.25 -6.71 -4.19
CA THR A 189 -4.34 -6.83 -3.04
C THR A 189 -4.60 -5.81 -1.94
N SER A 190 -5.36 -4.77 -2.21
CA SER A 190 -5.58 -3.66 -1.28
C SER A 190 -6.64 -3.92 -0.21
N GLY A 191 -7.24 -5.12 -0.17
CA GLY A 191 -8.30 -5.47 0.80
C GLY A 191 -9.65 -4.81 0.51
N TYR A 192 -9.76 -4.01 -0.55
CA TYR A 192 -11.04 -3.42 -0.97
C TYR A 192 -12.03 -4.47 -1.51
N ALA A 193 -11.53 -5.64 -1.95
CA ALA A 193 -12.37 -6.73 -2.46
C ALA A 193 -13.20 -7.44 -1.36
N HIS A 194 -12.87 -7.26 -0.08
CA HIS A 194 -13.55 -7.90 1.05
C HIS A 194 -14.45 -6.96 1.86
N VAL A 195 -14.65 -5.74 1.40
CA VAL A 195 -15.71 -4.92 1.97
C VAL A 195 -17.01 -5.43 1.38
N ASP A 196 -17.81 -6.15 2.16
CA ASP A 196 -19.18 -6.50 1.80
C ASP A 196 -19.97 -5.20 1.57
N PHE A 197 -19.98 -4.77 0.33
CA PHE A 197 -20.83 -3.66 -0.11
C PHE A 197 -22.27 -4.17 -0.19
N HIS A 198 -22.94 -4.27 0.96
CA HIS A 198 -24.38 -4.38 0.94
C HIS A 198 -24.96 -3.13 0.27
N PRO A 199 -25.69 -3.25 -0.84
CA PRO A 199 -26.44 -2.13 -1.36
C PRO A 199 -27.43 -1.74 -0.28
N HIS A 200 -27.32 -0.51 0.25
CA HIS A 200 -28.33 0.04 1.12
C HIS A 200 -29.68 -0.15 0.44
N SER A 201 -30.53 -0.93 1.09
CA SER A 201 -31.90 -1.20 0.71
C SER A 201 -32.59 0.13 0.42
N LYS A 202 -33.31 0.17 -0.69
CA LYS A 202 -34.26 1.24 -1.03
C LYS A 202 -35.46 1.17 -0.07
N GLU A 203 -35.30 1.64 1.13
CA GLU A 203 -36.39 1.74 2.11
C GLU A 203 -36.31 3.02 2.94
N ASP A 204 -36.11 4.17 2.30
CA ASP A 204 -36.38 5.47 2.95
C ASP A 204 -36.86 6.51 1.93
N MET A 205 -37.84 6.12 1.11
CA MET A 205 -38.50 7.08 0.24
C MET A 205 -40.01 6.82 0.16
N LYS A 206 -40.64 6.69 1.33
CA LYS A 206 -42.08 6.83 1.48
C LYS A 206 -42.37 7.17 2.93
N LEU A 207 -42.41 8.46 3.25
CA LEU A 207 -43.23 9.06 4.30
C LEU A 207 -42.96 10.57 4.34
N SER A 208 -43.59 11.30 3.47
CA SER A 208 -44.15 12.63 3.68
C SER A 208 -45.01 12.97 2.47
N GLY A 209 -46.31 12.62 2.60
CA GLY A 209 -47.36 13.22 1.84
C GLY A 209 -47.68 14.61 2.43
#